data_ce58f967e8015aec36489c1d5186c2c1
#
_entry.id   ce58f967e8015aec36489c1d5186c2c1
#
_cell.length_a   1.000
_cell.length_b   1.000
_cell.length_c   1.000
_cell.angle_alpha   90.00
_cell.angle_beta   90.00
_cell.angle_gamma   90.00
#
_symmetry.space_group_name_H-M   'P 1'
#
loop_
_entity.id
_entity.type
_entity.pdbx_description
1 polymer ?
#
loop_
_entity_poly.entity_id
_entity_poly.type
_entity_poly.pdbx_seq_one_letter_code
_entity_poly.pdbx_strand_id
1 'polypeptide(L)'
;AEDQGTIYTLEDRFCRFDRWEPINRDWNNEKGVFEYTQYIETKADDGKITKELKSIPVPIMKTEAAKDHYLANRARSLQDADPDCLQFTNYYKPAFTYKALNKLIQGSAADMTKKAMVKLYKQGIIPHIQIHDELCLSIDSEKTAAIVKKTMEEAITLLIPNKVNKKTGKNWGSIE
;
A
#
# COMPACT_ATOMS: atom_id res chain seq x y z
N ALA A 1 4.38 10.43 4.86
CA ALA A 1 3.73 9.15 5.17
C ALA A 1 4.28 8.52 6.44
N GLU A 2 5.59 8.58 6.67
CA GLU A 2 6.21 8.01 7.88
C GLU A 2 5.75 8.74 9.15
N ASP A 3 5.64 10.07 9.11
CA ASP A 3 5.24 10.88 10.26
C ASP A 3 3.72 10.93 10.46
N GLN A 4 2.96 10.98 9.37
CA GLN A 4 1.51 11.20 9.43
C GLN A 4 0.69 9.93 9.15
N GLY A 5 1.33 8.85 8.67
CA GLY A 5 0.65 7.62 8.28
C GLY A 5 -0.35 7.77 7.14
N THR A 6 -0.35 8.90 6.42
CA THR A 6 -1.34 9.23 5.39
C THR A 6 -0.68 9.92 4.21
N ILE A 7 -1.17 9.62 3.01
CA ILE A 7 -0.83 10.35 1.77
C ILE A 7 -2.11 10.76 1.07
N TYR A 8 -2.04 11.84 0.28
CA TYR A 8 -3.15 12.36 -0.51
C TYR A 8 -2.80 12.31 -2.00
N THR A 9 -3.77 11.93 -2.83
CA THR A 9 -3.66 11.97 -4.30
C THR A 9 -3.94 13.38 -4.82
N LEU A 10 -3.85 13.56 -6.14
CA LEU A 10 -4.11 14.86 -6.80
C LEU A 10 -5.55 15.39 -6.58
N GLU A 11 -6.50 14.52 -6.29
CA GLU A 11 -7.90 14.88 -6.02
C GLU A 11 -8.27 14.67 -4.55
N ASP A 12 -7.32 14.89 -3.64
CA ASP A 12 -7.47 14.84 -2.19
C ASP A 12 -8.00 13.51 -1.63
N ARG A 13 -7.97 12.46 -2.44
CA ARG A 13 -8.25 11.11 -1.97
C ARG A 13 -7.08 10.61 -1.16
N PHE A 14 -7.32 10.13 0.04
CA PHE A 14 -6.27 9.68 0.95
C PHE A 14 -6.07 8.17 0.97
N CYS A 15 -4.84 7.77 1.26
CA CYS A 15 -4.48 6.41 1.62
C CYS A 15 -3.78 6.42 2.97
N ARG A 16 -4.26 5.61 3.90
CA ARG A 16 -3.69 5.46 5.24
C ARG A 16 -2.76 4.27 5.30
N PHE A 17 -1.71 4.42 6.11
CA PHE A 17 -0.81 3.35 6.55
C PHE A 17 -1.07 3.11 8.04
N ASP A 18 -2.22 2.51 8.34
CA ASP A 18 -2.74 2.29 9.68
C ASP A 18 -2.30 0.96 10.31
N ARG A 19 -1.52 0.18 9.59
CA ARG A 19 -0.85 -1.01 10.11
C ARG A 19 0.53 -0.66 10.64
N TRP A 20 1.00 -1.45 11.58
CA TRP A 20 2.29 -1.26 12.23
C TRP A 20 3.15 -2.50 12.07
N GLU A 21 4.39 -2.30 11.62
CA GLU A 21 5.39 -3.36 11.46
C GLU A 21 6.58 -3.11 12.40
N PRO A 22 7.21 -4.17 12.92
CA PRO A 22 8.36 -4.04 13.80
C PRO A 22 9.58 -3.50 13.03
N ILE A 23 10.35 -2.59 13.67
CA ILE A 23 11.62 -2.08 13.16
C ILE A 23 12.72 -3.10 13.46
N ASN A 24 13.74 -3.18 12.57
CA ASN A 24 14.92 -4.03 12.73
C ASN A 24 14.59 -5.51 12.95
N ARG A 25 13.64 -6.05 12.19
CA ARG A 25 13.28 -7.46 12.17
C ARG A 25 13.36 -8.00 10.76
N ASP A 26 13.78 -9.26 10.64
CA ASP A 26 13.86 -9.93 9.36
C ASP A 26 12.49 -10.48 8.95
N TRP A 27 12.18 -10.32 7.67
CA TRP A 27 10.98 -10.90 7.09
C TRP A 27 11.23 -12.34 6.68
N ASN A 28 10.50 -13.28 7.27
CA ASN A 28 10.54 -14.67 6.87
C ASN A 28 9.52 -14.92 5.74
N ASN A 29 10.02 -15.13 4.52
CA ASN A 29 9.16 -15.33 3.34
C ASN A 29 8.35 -16.64 3.40
N GLU A 30 8.89 -17.68 4.02
CA GLU A 30 8.22 -18.99 4.10
C GLU A 30 7.03 -18.94 5.06
N LYS A 31 7.19 -18.25 6.17
CA LYS A 31 6.16 -18.12 7.21
C LYS A 31 5.26 -16.89 7.03
N GLY A 32 5.67 -15.92 6.21
CA GLY A 32 4.93 -14.67 6.02
C GLY A 32 4.86 -13.80 7.28
N VAL A 33 5.87 -13.83 8.13
CA VAL A 33 5.94 -13.07 9.40
C VAL A 33 7.31 -12.43 9.59
N PHE A 34 7.36 -11.37 10.41
CA PHE A 34 8.63 -10.87 10.92
C PHE A 34 9.13 -11.75 12.07
N GLU A 35 10.42 -11.97 12.13
CA GLU A 35 11.06 -12.75 13.19
C GLU A 35 12.23 -11.99 13.79
N TYR A 36 12.53 -12.25 15.06
CA TYR A 36 13.80 -11.94 15.67
C TYR A 36 14.39 -13.18 16.34
N THR A 37 15.70 -13.27 16.35
CA THR A 37 16.44 -14.34 16.99
C THR A 37 16.87 -13.93 18.39
N GLN A 38 16.58 -14.77 19.35
CA GLN A 38 16.99 -14.58 20.74
C GLN A 38 17.62 -15.86 21.30
N TYR A 39 18.69 -15.71 22.08
CA TYR A 39 19.21 -16.81 22.84
C TYR A 39 18.32 -17.07 24.05
N ILE A 40 17.81 -18.28 24.12
CA ILE A 40 17.06 -18.74 25.30
C ILE A 40 17.95 -19.65 26.11
N GLU A 41 18.19 -19.29 27.38
CA GLU A 41 18.92 -20.11 28.31
C GLU A 41 17.96 -21.13 28.93
N THR A 42 18.26 -22.40 28.77
CA THR A 42 17.53 -23.50 29.40
C THR A 42 18.45 -24.16 30.43
N LYS A 43 18.02 -24.19 31.65
CA LYS A 43 18.72 -24.88 32.74
C LYS A 43 18.18 -26.30 32.87
N ALA A 44 19.03 -27.28 32.61
CA ALA A 44 18.71 -28.69 32.79
C ALA A 44 18.71 -29.07 34.27
N ASP A 45 18.08 -30.20 34.61
CA ASP A 45 18.00 -30.70 36.00
C ASP A 45 19.37 -31.00 36.62
N ASP A 46 20.37 -31.23 35.80
CA ASP A 46 21.81 -31.39 36.19
C ASP A 46 22.52 -30.05 36.48
N GLY A 47 21.82 -28.94 36.41
CA GLY A 47 22.35 -27.57 36.61
C GLY A 47 23.09 -27.00 35.41
N LYS A 48 23.19 -27.72 34.30
CA LYS A 48 23.86 -27.26 33.07
C LYS A 48 23.02 -26.27 32.32
N ILE A 49 23.59 -25.11 31.98
CA ILE A 49 22.90 -24.07 31.18
C ILE A 49 23.25 -24.31 29.72
N THR A 50 22.23 -24.54 28.92
CA THR A 50 22.32 -24.56 27.44
C THR A 50 21.72 -23.31 26.85
N LYS A 51 22.41 -22.68 25.87
CA LYS A 51 21.92 -21.53 25.12
C LYS A 51 21.46 -22.01 23.75
N GLU A 52 20.18 -21.87 23.49
CA GLU A 52 19.59 -22.20 22.19
C GLU A 52 19.13 -20.92 21.50
N LEU A 53 19.45 -20.76 20.20
CA LEU A 53 18.98 -19.66 19.40
C LEU A 53 17.55 -19.96 18.90
N LYS A 54 16.57 -19.24 19.38
CA LYS A 54 15.17 -19.37 18.92
C LYS A 54 14.74 -18.19 18.10
N SER A 55 14.07 -18.46 16.98
CA SER A 55 13.38 -17.47 16.17
C SER A 55 11.97 -17.26 16.71
N ILE A 56 11.65 -16.02 17.08
CA ILE A 56 10.37 -15.64 17.68
C ILE A 56 9.60 -14.79 16.67
N PRO A 57 8.38 -15.21 16.27
CA PRO A 57 7.57 -14.42 15.35
C PRO A 57 7.06 -13.15 16.00
N VAL A 58 7.06 -12.05 15.24
CA VAL A 58 6.56 -10.73 15.66
C VAL A 58 5.43 -10.32 14.72
N PRO A 59 4.21 -10.16 15.21
CA PRO A 59 3.08 -9.87 14.34
C PRO A 59 3.08 -8.44 13.80
N ILE A 60 2.49 -8.27 12.61
CA ILE A 60 2.10 -6.96 12.09
C ILE A 60 0.80 -6.54 12.79
N MET A 61 0.78 -5.37 13.38
CA MET A 61 -0.42 -4.85 14.05
C MET A 61 -1.34 -4.16 13.05
N LYS A 62 -2.63 -4.40 13.17
CA LYS A 62 -3.63 -3.85 12.25
C LYS A 62 -4.06 -2.44 12.62
N THR A 63 -3.89 -2.06 13.89
CA THR A 63 -4.28 -0.75 14.41
C THR A 63 -3.28 -0.28 15.46
N GLU A 64 -3.25 1.01 15.75
CA GLU A 64 -2.43 1.59 16.80
C GLU A 64 -2.81 1.05 18.18
N ALA A 65 -4.09 0.95 18.47
CA ALA A 65 -4.58 0.37 19.72
C ALA A 65 -4.14 -1.09 19.91
N ALA A 66 -4.13 -1.90 18.84
CA ALA A 66 -3.63 -3.28 18.90
C ALA A 66 -2.11 -3.32 19.15
N LYS A 67 -1.35 -2.38 18.57
CA LYS A 67 0.08 -2.20 18.83
C LYS A 67 0.33 -1.87 20.31
N ASP A 68 -0.37 -0.88 20.84
CA ASP A 68 -0.19 -0.44 22.22
C ASP A 68 -0.58 -1.52 23.22
N HIS A 69 -1.66 -2.23 22.96
CA HIS A 69 -2.06 -3.38 23.77
C HIS A 69 -1.03 -4.53 23.76
N TYR A 70 -0.50 -4.84 22.58
CA TYR A 70 0.55 -5.87 22.44
C TYR A 70 1.81 -5.47 23.19
N LEU A 71 2.28 -4.22 23.04
CA LEU A 71 3.47 -3.71 23.72
C LEU A 71 3.28 -3.70 25.23
N ALA A 72 2.12 -3.27 25.73
CA ALA A 72 1.80 -3.29 27.17
C ALA A 72 1.80 -4.70 27.77
N ASN A 73 1.20 -5.67 27.06
CA ASN A 73 1.18 -7.06 27.52
C ASN A 73 2.57 -7.71 27.49
N ARG A 74 3.35 -7.40 26.44
CA ARG A 74 4.72 -7.90 26.32
C ARG A 74 5.63 -7.29 27.38
N ALA A 75 5.50 -5.99 27.67
CA ALA A 75 6.25 -5.34 28.74
C ALA A 75 5.98 -6.00 30.11
N ARG A 76 4.72 -6.38 30.41
CA ARG A 76 4.37 -7.11 31.64
C ARG A 76 5.03 -8.48 31.70
N SER A 77 4.99 -9.25 30.61
CA SER A 77 5.59 -10.59 30.56
C SER A 77 7.13 -10.56 30.59
N LEU A 78 7.75 -9.47 30.18
CA LEU A 78 9.21 -9.29 30.20
C LEU A 78 9.70 -8.72 31.53
N GLN A 79 8.91 -7.94 32.26
CA GLN A 79 9.24 -7.51 33.62
C GLN A 79 9.49 -8.67 34.57
N ASP A 80 8.78 -9.79 34.34
CA ASP A 80 8.96 -11.01 35.13
C ASP A 80 10.15 -11.87 34.66
N ALA A 81 10.67 -11.64 33.44
CA ALA A 81 11.69 -12.48 32.82
C ALA A 81 13.08 -11.83 32.75
N ASP A 82 13.21 -10.57 32.32
CA ASP A 82 14.48 -9.85 32.16
C ASP A 82 14.25 -8.34 31.97
N PRO A 83 14.71 -7.47 32.90
CA PRO A 83 14.59 -6.01 32.80
C PRO A 83 15.26 -5.40 31.57
N ASP A 84 16.33 -6.00 31.04
CA ASP A 84 17.06 -5.50 29.88
C ASP A 84 16.32 -5.77 28.55
N CYS A 85 15.38 -6.69 28.52
CA CYS A 85 14.53 -6.95 27.36
C CYS A 85 13.49 -5.83 27.07
N LEU A 86 13.29 -4.89 27.97
CA LEU A 86 12.40 -3.72 27.75
C LEU A 86 12.83 -2.82 26.59
N GLN A 87 14.10 -2.85 26.19
CA GLN A 87 14.62 -2.10 25.05
C GLN A 87 14.03 -2.54 23.69
N PHE A 88 13.46 -3.74 23.60
CA PHE A 88 12.92 -4.30 22.36
C PHE A 88 11.45 -3.97 22.08
N THR A 89 10.74 -3.37 23.04
CA THR A 89 9.29 -3.14 22.92
C THR A 89 8.90 -1.89 22.16
N ASN A 90 9.82 -0.96 21.90
CA ASN A 90 9.48 0.41 21.46
C ASN A 90 9.59 0.66 19.95
N TYR A 91 9.77 -0.38 19.12
CA TYR A 91 10.09 -0.16 17.72
C TYR A 91 9.06 -0.74 16.76
N TYR A 92 7.94 -0.06 16.66
CA TYR A 92 7.00 -0.21 15.55
C TYR A 92 6.99 1.07 14.72
N LYS A 93 6.90 0.93 13.41
CA LYS A 93 6.70 2.01 12.44
C LYS A 93 5.46 1.74 11.61
N PRO A 94 4.85 2.74 10.98
CA PRO A 94 3.79 2.51 10.02
C PRO A 94 4.23 1.52 8.92
N ALA A 95 3.45 0.44 8.75
CA ALA A 95 3.78 -0.63 7.82
C ALA A 95 3.60 -0.17 6.36
N PHE A 96 4.44 -0.71 5.48
CA PHE A 96 4.34 -0.51 4.02
C PHE A 96 4.55 0.93 3.55
N THR A 97 5.14 1.82 4.35
CA THR A 97 5.41 3.22 3.96
C THR A 97 6.31 3.34 2.74
N TYR A 98 7.18 2.35 2.48
CA TYR A 98 7.96 2.26 1.25
C TYR A 98 7.09 2.18 -0.03
N LYS A 99 5.81 1.80 0.09
CA LYS A 99 4.84 1.81 -1.01
C LYS A 99 4.15 3.16 -1.21
N ALA A 100 4.43 4.16 -0.36
CA ALA A 100 3.71 5.43 -0.35
C ALA A 100 3.80 6.14 -1.70
N LEU A 101 4.99 6.24 -2.28
CA LEU A 101 5.20 6.87 -3.59
C LEU A 101 4.41 6.14 -4.69
N ASN A 102 4.48 4.81 -4.73
CA ASN A 102 3.75 4.02 -5.72
C ASN A 102 2.23 4.19 -5.56
N LYS A 103 1.73 4.17 -4.32
CA LYS A 103 0.29 4.41 -4.03
C LYS A 103 -0.14 5.83 -4.42
N LEU A 104 0.73 6.82 -4.20
CA LEU A 104 0.47 8.20 -4.62
C LEU A 104 0.34 8.29 -6.14
N ILE A 105 1.31 7.77 -6.89
CA ILE A 105 1.34 7.83 -8.35
C ILE A 105 0.16 7.05 -8.95
N GLN A 106 -0.02 5.79 -8.58
CA GLN A 106 -1.11 4.95 -9.09
C GLN A 106 -2.49 5.48 -8.69
N GLY A 107 -2.62 5.98 -7.46
CA GLY A 107 -3.85 6.60 -6.99
C GLY A 107 -4.20 7.86 -7.80
N SER A 108 -3.22 8.74 -8.04
CA SER A 108 -3.42 9.94 -8.85
C SER A 108 -3.75 9.63 -10.31
N ALA A 109 -3.11 8.61 -10.91
CA ALA A 109 -3.44 8.15 -12.25
C ALA A 109 -4.88 7.61 -12.33
N ALA A 110 -5.33 6.85 -11.33
CA ALA A 110 -6.71 6.39 -11.24
C ALA A 110 -7.71 7.55 -11.08
N ASP A 111 -7.33 8.61 -10.37
CA ASP A 111 -8.17 9.82 -10.24
C ASP A 111 -8.31 10.55 -11.58
N MET A 112 -7.24 10.63 -12.38
CA MET A 112 -7.30 11.20 -13.73
C MET A 112 -8.29 10.47 -14.62
N THR A 113 -8.22 9.14 -14.68
CA THR A 113 -9.13 8.31 -15.48
C THR A 113 -10.57 8.45 -15.02
N LYS A 114 -10.84 8.40 -13.73
CA LYS A 114 -12.19 8.59 -13.16
C LYS A 114 -12.75 9.98 -13.46
N LYS A 115 -11.94 11.01 -13.36
CA LYS A 115 -12.36 12.38 -13.68
C LYS A 115 -12.66 12.54 -15.16
N ALA A 116 -11.86 11.90 -16.04
CA ALA A 116 -12.15 11.83 -17.47
C ALA A 116 -13.50 11.16 -17.73
N MET A 117 -13.78 10.02 -17.09
CA MET A 117 -15.08 9.34 -17.23
C MET A 117 -16.26 10.21 -16.83
N VAL A 118 -16.15 10.93 -15.71
CA VAL A 118 -17.19 11.87 -15.25
C VAL A 118 -17.41 13.02 -16.26
N LYS A 119 -16.32 13.56 -16.82
CA LYS A 119 -16.40 14.62 -17.84
C LYS A 119 -17.03 14.11 -19.13
N LEU A 120 -16.68 12.90 -19.58
CA LEU A 120 -17.29 12.25 -20.75
C LEU A 120 -18.78 11.97 -20.54
N TYR A 121 -19.14 11.43 -19.38
CA TYR A 121 -20.54 11.18 -19.02
C TYR A 121 -21.40 12.46 -19.11
N LYS A 122 -20.89 13.59 -18.61
CA LYS A 122 -21.57 14.89 -18.71
C LYS A 122 -21.76 15.38 -20.15
N GLN A 123 -20.98 14.84 -21.10
CA GLN A 123 -21.07 15.13 -22.54
C GLN A 123 -21.94 14.08 -23.27
N GLY A 124 -22.56 13.14 -22.55
CA GLY A 124 -23.36 12.06 -23.13
C GLY A 124 -22.54 10.92 -23.71
N ILE A 125 -21.21 10.89 -23.45
CA ILE A 125 -20.30 9.86 -23.95
C ILE A 125 -20.03 8.89 -22.80
N ILE A 126 -20.47 7.63 -22.94
CA ILE A 126 -20.39 6.63 -21.88
C ILE A 126 -19.35 5.57 -22.25
N PRO A 127 -18.22 5.48 -21.53
CA PRO A 127 -17.27 4.38 -21.68
C PRO A 127 -17.92 3.04 -21.30
N HIS A 128 -17.70 2.01 -22.11
CA HIS A 128 -18.22 0.68 -21.84
C HIS A 128 -17.38 -0.09 -20.85
N ILE A 129 -16.04 0.04 -20.96
CA ILE A 129 -15.10 -0.67 -20.11
C ILE A 129 -13.93 0.28 -19.75
N GLN A 130 -13.48 0.18 -18.51
CA GLN A 130 -12.23 0.77 -18.04
C GLN A 130 -11.25 -0.35 -17.69
N ILE A 131 -10.03 -0.29 -18.22
CA ILE A 131 -8.93 -1.17 -17.88
C ILE A 131 -7.75 -0.29 -17.48
N HIS A 132 -7.42 -0.27 -16.20
CA HIS A 132 -6.37 0.60 -15.65
C HIS A 132 -6.58 2.08 -16.03
N ASP A 133 -5.78 2.60 -16.93
CA ASP A 133 -5.78 3.95 -17.48
C ASP A 133 -6.41 4.06 -18.87
N GLU A 134 -6.91 2.96 -19.41
CA GLU A 134 -7.56 2.89 -20.71
C GLU A 134 -9.08 2.97 -20.59
N LEU A 135 -9.72 3.65 -21.55
CA LEU A 135 -11.17 3.68 -21.71
C LEU A 135 -11.56 3.11 -23.08
N CYS A 136 -12.45 2.16 -23.09
CA CYS A 136 -12.97 1.55 -24.30
C CYS A 136 -14.39 2.05 -24.56
N LEU A 137 -14.62 2.54 -25.77
CA LEU A 137 -15.86 3.14 -26.20
C LEU A 137 -16.25 2.68 -27.59
N SER A 138 -17.55 2.64 -27.89
CA SER A 138 -18.02 2.65 -29.27
C SER A 138 -18.18 4.10 -29.72
N ILE A 139 -17.62 4.43 -30.85
CA ILE A 139 -17.66 5.80 -31.42
C ILE A 139 -18.24 5.75 -32.83
N ASP A 140 -18.96 6.77 -33.17
CA ASP A 140 -19.65 6.93 -34.48
C ASP A 140 -18.87 7.79 -35.47
N SER A 141 -17.95 8.58 -34.97
CA SER A 141 -17.21 9.53 -35.80
C SER A 141 -15.82 9.87 -35.25
N GLU A 142 -14.94 10.26 -36.13
CA GLU A 142 -13.60 10.74 -35.75
C GLU A 142 -13.67 12.03 -34.89
N LYS A 143 -14.73 12.80 -35.06
CA LYS A 143 -14.99 13.98 -34.22
C LYS A 143 -15.23 13.58 -32.76
N THR A 144 -16.06 12.56 -32.54
CA THR A 144 -16.29 12.00 -31.19
C THR A 144 -15.01 11.45 -30.58
N ALA A 145 -14.19 10.75 -31.38
CA ALA A 145 -12.86 10.27 -30.94
C ALA A 145 -11.93 11.40 -30.49
N ALA A 146 -11.90 12.50 -31.23
CA ALA A 146 -11.12 13.70 -30.89
C ALA A 146 -11.60 14.34 -29.57
N ILE A 147 -12.92 14.42 -29.35
CA ILE A 147 -13.49 14.90 -28.10
C ILE A 147 -13.07 14.03 -26.92
N VAL A 148 -13.18 12.70 -27.05
CA VAL A 148 -12.78 11.75 -26.01
C VAL A 148 -11.32 11.95 -25.66
N LYS A 149 -10.43 11.94 -26.65
CA LYS A 149 -9.01 12.14 -26.47
C LYS A 149 -8.72 13.44 -25.71
N LYS A 150 -9.25 14.56 -26.19
CA LYS A 150 -9.08 15.88 -25.55
C LYS A 150 -9.59 15.87 -24.10
N THR A 151 -10.76 15.30 -23.84
CA THR A 151 -11.35 15.25 -22.51
C THR A 151 -10.49 14.43 -21.53
N MET A 152 -9.87 13.36 -21.99
CA MET A 152 -8.93 12.55 -21.19
C MET A 152 -7.64 13.32 -20.93
N GLU A 153 -7.06 13.98 -21.94
CA GLU A 153 -5.84 14.76 -21.81
C GLU A 153 -6.00 15.95 -20.85
N GLU A 154 -7.19 16.56 -20.84
CA GLU A 154 -7.52 17.73 -20.01
C GLU A 154 -8.32 17.35 -18.74
N ALA A 155 -8.35 16.07 -18.37
CA ALA A 155 -9.12 15.63 -17.21
C ALA A 155 -8.64 16.29 -15.92
N ILE A 156 -7.33 16.37 -15.73
CA ILE A 156 -6.65 17.09 -14.64
C ILE A 156 -5.55 17.96 -15.25
N THR A 157 -5.40 19.16 -14.71
CA THR A 157 -4.30 20.05 -15.10
C THR A 157 -3.02 19.63 -14.40
N LEU A 158 -2.02 19.24 -15.18
CA LEU A 158 -0.69 18.90 -14.70
C LEU A 158 0.33 19.93 -15.19
N LEU A 159 1.48 20.01 -14.52
CA LEU A 159 2.62 20.84 -14.97
C LEU A 159 3.23 20.31 -16.28
N ILE A 160 3.08 19.01 -16.54
CA ILE A 160 3.53 18.36 -17.78
C ILE A 160 2.29 17.96 -18.57
N PRO A 161 2.25 18.19 -19.90
CA PRO A 161 1.12 17.81 -20.72
C PRO A 161 0.87 16.29 -20.66
N ASN A 162 -0.37 15.91 -20.36
CA ASN A 162 -0.82 14.54 -20.47
C ASN A 162 -1.13 14.22 -21.93
N LYS A 163 -0.68 13.05 -22.42
CA LYS A 163 -0.95 12.59 -23.80
C LYS A 163 -1.68 11.27 -23.76
N VAL A 164 -2.73 11.16 -24.57
CA VAL A 164 -3.52 9.95 -24.74
C VAL A 164 -3.27 9.34 -26.12
N ASN A 165 -2.89 8.09 -26.14
CA ASN A 165 -2.80 7.30 -27.36
C ASN A 165 -4.18 6.78 -27.73
N LYS A 166 -4.54 6.90 -29.02
CA LYS A 166 -5.79 6.37 -29.56
C LYS A 166 -5.49 5.17 -30.43
N LYS A 167 -6.23 4.10 -30.21
CA LYS A 167 -6.29 2.93 -31.10
C LYS A 167 -7.74 2.68 -31.50
N THR A 168 -7.95 2.27 -32.73
CA THR A 168 -9.30 2.04 -33.27
C THR A 168 -9.35 0.72 -34.03
N GLY A 169 -10.51 0.07 -34.02
CA GLY A 169 -10.75 -1.18 -34.75
C GLY A 169 -12.24 -1.42 -34.91
N LYS A 170 -12.63 -2.34 -35.78
CA LYS A 170 -14.05 -2.72 -35.98
C LYS A 170 -14.65 -3.43 -34.78
N ASN A 171 -13.83 -4.10 -34.01
CA ASN A 171 -14.16 -4.77 -32.75
C ASN A 171 -12.92 -4.79 -31.87
N TRP A 172 -13.09 -5.21 -30.61
CA TRP A 172 -12.00 -5.25 -29.64
C TRP A 172 -10.79 -6.08 -30.09
N GLY A 173 -11.01 -7.21 -30.73
CA GLY A 173 -9.93 -8.10 -31.17
C GLY A 173 -9.15 -7.61 -32.40
N SER A 174 -9.62 -6.53 -33.03
CA SER A 174 -8.97 -5.91 -34.21
C SER A 174 -8.40 -4.52 -33.94
N ILE A 175 -8.21 -4.15 -32.67
CA ILE A 175 -7.60 -2.89 -32.29
C ILE A 175 -6.08 -2.98 -32.46
N GLU A 176 -5.48 -2.12 -33.27
CA GLU A 176 -4.04 -2.00 -33.52
C GLU A 176 -3.48 -0.71 -32.93
#